data_91e98b507996da3fac463715c39b7fd8
#
_entry.id   91e98b507996da3fac463715c39b7fd8
#
_cell.length_a   1.000
_cell.length_b   1.000
_cell.length_c   1.000
_cell.angle_alpha   90.00
_cell.angle_beta   90.00
_cell.angle_gamma   90.00
#
_symmetry.space_group_name_H-M   'P 1'
#
loop_
_entity.id
_entity.type
_entity.pdbx_description
1 polymer ?
#
loop_
_entity_poly.entity_id
_entity_poly.type
_entity_poly.pdbx_seq_one_letter_code
_entity_poly.pdbx_strand_id
1 'polypeptide(L)'
;RADRPVAPRVAFGVIADIQFADAEDGHDFGGSRRRYYRHSLRLLREAVRAWAGESPPIDCVLQLGDSIDGQNARRGEAESALQQVLGVLGQLPVPVHHAWGNHELYNFSRAQLAHTGLYSRPAGGSDGPPDRHCHAYHCSLAAGLRLVVLDTYDLSTLGRDPDSPCYQEALRVLQEKNPNEDFNSPAGLMEPHFVAFNGGFSQAQLDWFDEVLKFSDENEEKVVVMGHVPIHPYASDGVCLAWNYEAALSVIHSHRCVICVLAGHLHDGAYCLDSHGVHYLTLEGVIETPPESNAFGTIYVYEDKMILKGKGRIPDRVMHF
;
A
#
# COMPACT_ATOMS: atom_id res chain seq x y z
N ARG A 1 7.01 43.16 4.77
CA ARG A 1 7.32 42.10 3.77
C ARG A 1 6.41 40.96 4.12
N ALA A 2 5.39 40.68 3.29
CA ALA A 2 4.56 39.49 3.44
C ALA A 2 5.48 38.27 3.28
N ASP A 3 5.53 37.44 4.31
CA ASP A 3 6.26 36.16 4.24
C ASP A 3 5.70 35.36 3.05
N ARG A 4 6.58 35.05 2.09
CA ARG A 4 6.18 34.13 1.02
C ARG A 4 5.86 32.79 1.67
N PRO A 5 4.72 32.15 1.31
CA PRO A 5 4.41 30.83 1.84
C PRO A 5 5.57 29.87 1.52
N VAL A 6 6.00 29.14 2.53
CA VAL A 6 7.08 28.13 2.38
C VAL A 6 6.59 27.06 1.41
N ALA A 7 7.36 26.80 0.36
CA ALA A 7 7.03 25.73 -0.59
C ALA A 7 7.32 24.36 0.03
N PRO A 8 6.52 23.34 -0.27
CA PRO A 8 6.83 21.98 0.16
C PRO A 8 8.13 21.47 -0.52
N ARG A 9 8.86 20.61 0.17
CA ARG A 9 10.06 19.96 -0.37
C ARG A 9 9.70 18.93 -1.44
N VAL A 10 8.58 18.25 -1.24
CA VAL A 10 8.03 17.21 -2.12
C VAL A 10 6.51 17.23 -1.99
N ALA A 11 5.83 16.92 -3.08
CA ALA A 11 4.40 16.63 -3.09
C ALA A 11 4.14 15.32 -3.83
N PHE A 12 3.29 14.46 -3.29
CA PHE A 12 2.94 13.21 -3.95
C PHE A 12 1.46 12.85 -3.75
N GLY A 13 0.86 12.28 -4.80
CA GLY A 13 -0.49 11.74 -4.72
C GLY A 13 -0.52 10.41 -3.96
N VAL A 14 -1.65 10.10 -3.33
CA VAL A 14 -1.89 8.83 -2.63
C VAL A 14 -3.28 8.30 -2.96
N ILE A 15 -3.37 7.00 -3.23
CA ILE A 15 -4.61 6.29 -3.55
C ILE A 15 -4.48 4.81 -3.19
N ALA A 16 -5.57 4.18 -2.79
CA ALA A 16 -5.59 2.77 -2.40
C ALA A 16 -6.87 2.07 -2.86
N ASP A 17 -6.78 0.75 -3.08
CA ASP A 17 -7.95 -0.13 -3.24
C ASP A 17 -8.92 0.36 -4.32
N ILE A 18 -8.39 0.57 -5.52
CA ILE A 18 -9.17 0.94 -6.71
C ILE A 18 -10.07 -0.24 -7.11
N GLN A 19 -9.53 -1.45 -7.06
CA GLN A 19 -10.21 -2.72 -7.33
C GLN A 19 -11.12 -2.68 -8.57
N PHE A 20 -10.56 -2.16 -9.67
CA PHE A 20 -11.31 -2.05 -10.91
C PHE A 20 -11.65 -3.41 -11.49
N ALA A 21 -12.89 -3.55 -11.92
CA ALA A 21 -13.38 -4.59 -12.83
C ALA A 21 -14.49 -4.00 -13.70
N ASP A 22 -14.59 -4.45 -14.94
CA ASP A 22 -15.73 -4.11 -15.79
C ASP A 22 -16.94 -4.98 -15.43
N ALA A 23 -17.49 -4.71 -14.26
CA ALA A 23 -18.56 -5.47 -13.63
C ALA A 23 -19.57 -4.56 -12.96
N GLU A 24 -20.79 -5.07 -12.82
CA GLU A 24 -21.84 -4.43 -12.03
C GLU A 24 -21.42 -4.29 -10.56
N ASP A 25 -22.07 -3.35 -9.87
CA ASP A 25 -21.88 -3.18 -8.44
C ASP A 25 -22.13 -4.47 -7.67
N GLY A 26 -21.34 -4.68 -6.65
CA GLY A 26 -21.44 -5.83 -5.75
C GLY A 26 -21.35 -5.39 -4.29
N HIS A 27 -20.95 -6.33 -3.46
CA HIS A 27 -20.77 -6.11 -2.03
C HIS A 27 -19.45 -6.72 -1.55
N ASP A 28 -19.01 -6.29 -0.38
CA ASP A 28 -17.92 -6.90 0.33
C ASP A 28 -18.27 -8.35 0.74
N PHE A 29 -17.31 -9.06 1.27
CA PHE A 29 -17.48 -10.44 1.72
C PHE A 29 -18.59 -10.59 2.77
N GLY A 30 -18.77 -9.60 3.65
CA GLY A 30 -19.84 -9.59 4.65
C GLY A 30 -21.20 -9.14 4.14
N GLY A 31 -21.32 -8.73 2.89
CA GLY A 31 -22.56 -8.24 2.28
C GLY A 31 -23.05 -6.88 2.82
N SER A 32 -22.24 -6.19 3.60
CA SER A 32 -22.61 -4.94 4.30
C SER A 32 -22.18 -3.67 3.56
N ARG A 33 -21.14 -3.76 2.73
CA ARG A 33 -20.55 -2.63 2.02
C ARG A 33 -20.67 -2.80 0.53
N ARG A 34 -21.21 -1.77 -0.15
CA ARG A 34 -21.32 -1.77 -1.60
C ARG A 34 -19.97 -1.51 -2.26
N ARG A 35 -19.68 -2.25 -3.33
CA ARG A 35 -18.49 -2.13 -4.16
C ARG A 35 -18.86 -1.70 -5.57
N TYR A 36 -18.19 -0.65 -6.06
CA TYR A 36 -18.50 0.03 -7.32
C TYR A 36 -17.40 -0.27 -8.35
N TYR A 37 -17.32 -1.52 -8.81
CA TYR A 37 -16.19 -2.05 -9.59
C TYR A 37 -15.91 -1.25 -10.86
N ARG A 38 -16.91 -1.07 -11.71
CA ARG A 38 -16.76 -0.33 -12.97
C ARG A 38 -16.49 1.14 -12.73
N HIS A 39 -17.11 1.69 -11.73
CA HIS A 39 -17.08 3.10 -11.41
C HIS A 39 -15.73 3.58 -10.86
N SER A 40 -14.98 2.67 -10.23
CA SER A 40 -13.68 3.00 -9.63
C SER A 40 -12.67 3.53 -10.66
N LEU A 41 -12.75 3.10 -11.92
CA LEU A 41 -11.89 3.62 -12.98
C LEU A 41 -12.18 5.10 -13.29
N ARG A 42 -13.44 5.51 -13.23
CA ARG A 42 -13.82 6.93 -13.36
C ARG A 42 -13.26 7.76 -12.23
N LEU A 43 -13.36 7.27 -10.99
CA LEU A 43 -12.78 7.94 -9.82
C LEU A 43 -11.26 8.07 -9.95
N LEU A 44 -10.58 7.06 -10.47
CA LEU A 44 -9.15 7.13 -10.76
C LEU A 44 -8.83 8.21 -11.81
N ARG A 45 -9.63 8.31 -12.88
CA ARG A 45 -9.45 9.38 -13.89
C ARG A 45 -9.60 10.76 -13.28
N GLU A 46 -10.55 10.95 -12.38
CA GLU A 46 -10.73 12.21 -11.65
C GLU A 46 -9.51 12.53 -10.77
N ALA A 47 -8.97 11.54 -10.07
CA ALA A 47 -7.76 11.70 -9.28
C ALA A 47 -6.56 12.11 -10.14
N VAL A 48 -6.35 11.43 -11.27
CA VAL A 48 -5.25 11.73 -12.19
C VAL A 48 -5.36 13.16 -12.76
N ARG A 49 -6.57 13.60 -13.11
CA ARG A 49 -6.80 14.99 -13.56
C ARG A 49 -6.47 15.99 -12.46
N ALA A 50 -6.88 15.72 -11.23
CA ALA A 50 -6.60 16.60 -10.09
C ALA A 50 -5.09 16.72 -9.85
N TRP A 51 -4.36 15.59 -9.85
CA TRP A 51 -2.90 15.60 -9.67
C TRP A 51 -2.16 16.29 -10.83
N ALA A 52 -2.62 16.09 -12.06
CA ALA A 52 -2.04 16.76 -13.22
C ALA A 52 -2.22 18.29 -13.19
N GLY A 53 -3.23 18.77 -12.49
CA GLY A 53 -3.52 20.19 -12.31
C GLY A 53 -2.95 20.82 -11.05
N GLU A 54 -2.22 20.05 -10.22
CA GLU A 54 -1.65 20.57 -8.97
C GLU A 54 -0.61 21.67 -9.19
N SER A 55 -0.62 22.67 -8.29
CA SER A 55 0.35 23.76 -8.26
C SER A 55 0.79 24.04 -6.81
N PRO A 56 2.05 23.73 -6.46
CA PRO A 56 3.13 23.21 -7.32
C PRO A 56 2.83 21.80 -7.84
N PRO A 57 3.47 21.36 -8.93
CA PRO A 57 3.31 20.02 -9.48
C PRO A 57 3.70 18.94 -8.46
N ILE A 58 3.03 17.79 -8.51
CA ILE A 58 3.44 16.63 -7.72
C ILE A 58 4.70 15.98 -8.32
N ASP A 59 5.45 15.29 -7.49
CA ASP A 59 6.71 14.62 -7.87
C ASP A 59 6.50 13.14 -8.22
N CYS A 60 5.52 12.50 -7.61
CA CYS A 60 5.14 11.11 -7.86
C CYS A 60 3.74 10.80 -7.31
N VAL A 61 3.27 9.58 -7.56
CA VAL A 61 2.05 9.04 -6.94
C VAL A 61 2.39 7.72 -6.25
N LEU A 62 1.83 7.51 -5.06
CA LEU A 62 1.91 6.26 -4.31
C LEU A 62 0.55 5.53 -4.42
N GLN A 63 0.54 4.42 -5.13
CA GLN A 63 -0.62 3.53 -5.25
C GLN A 63 -0.42 2.38 -4.26
N LEU A 64 -1.30 2.27 -3.26
CA LEU A 64 -1.11 1.43 -2.07
C LEU A 64 -1.64 -0.01 -2.21
N GLY A 65 -1.81 -0.49 -3.43
CA GLY A 65 -2.22 -1.87 -3.73
C GLY A 65 -3.70 -2.03 -4.05
N ASP A 66 -4.05 -3.21 -4.54
CA ASP A 66 -5.39 -3.57 -5.01
C ASP A 66 -5.90 -2.64 -6.12
N SER A 67 -5.11 -2.48 -7.18
CA SER A 67 -5.47 -1.67 -8.34
C SER A 67 -6.60 -2.27 -9.17
N ILE A 68 -6.68 -3.61 -9.23
CA ILE A 68 -7.75 -4.36 -9.92
C ILE A 68 -8.38 -5.37 -8.98
N ASP A 69 -9.62 -5.72 -9.21
CA ASP A 69 -10.36 -6.67 -8.39
C ASP A 69 -10.02 -8.13 -8.72
N GLY A 70 -10.03 -9.01 -7.72
CA GLY A 70 -9.74 -10.43 -7.87
C GLY A 70 -10.73 -11.18 -8.77
N GLN A 71 -11.96 -10.69 -8.95
CA GLN A 71 -12.93 -11.31 -9.83
C GLN A 71 -12.49 -11.35 -11.30
N ASN A 72 -11.58 -10.47 -11.71
CA ASN A 72 -11.04 -10.44 -13.06
C ASN A 72 -10.38 -11.75 -13.46
N ALA A 73 -9.72 -12.43 -12.53
CA ALA A 73 -9.09 -13.73 -12.78
C ALA A 73 -10.10 -14.78 -13.25
N ARG A 74 -11.24 -14.88 -12.56
CA ARG A 74 -12.30 -15.84 -12.90
C ARG A 74 -13.01 -15.52 -14.21
N ARG A 75 -12.95 -14.26 -14.64
CA ARG A 75 -13.58 -13.77 -15.87
C ARG A 75 -12.63 -13.76 -17.07
N GLY A 76 -11.34 -14.08 -16.84
CA GLY A 76 -10.33 -14.00 -17.89
C GLY A 76 -10.00 -12.55 -18.32
N GLU A 77 -10.24 -11.58 -17.46
CA GLU A 77 -10.14 -10.15 -17.75
C GLU A 77 -9.01 -9.45 -16.99
N ALA A 78 -8.14 -10.20 -16.31
CA ALA A 78 -7.08 -9.63 -15.46
C ALA A 78 -6.14 -8.67 -16.21
N GLU A 79 -5.65 -9.08 -17.38
CA GLU A 79 -4.74 -8.26 -18.19
C GLU A 79 -5.44 -7.02 -18.73
N SER A 80 -6.66 -7.16 -19.23
CA SER A 80 -7.45 -6.04 -19.75
C SER A 80 -7.75 -5.01 -18.66
N ALA A 81 -8.15 -5.46 -17.47
CA ALA A 81 -8.41 -4.58 -16.33
C ALA A 81 -7.13 -3.82 -15.92
N LEU A 82 -6.00 -4.52 -15.84
CA LEU A 82 -4.73 -3.91 -15.49
C LEU A 82 -4.28 -2.88 -16.53
N GLN A 83 -4.42 -3.19 -17.82
CA GLN A 83 -4.09 -2.26 -18.89
C GLN A 83 -4.91 -0.96 -18.81
N GLN A 84 -6.19 -1.06 -18.47
CA GLN A 84 -7.05 0.12 -18.31
C GLN A 84 -6.60 0.99 -17.12
N VAL A 85 -6.30 0.39 -15.98
CA VAL A 85 -5.81 1.13 -14.81
C VAL A 85 -4.45 1.77 -15.09
N LEU A 86 -3.50 1.00 -15.62
CA LEU A 86 -2.16 1.52 -15.96
C LEU A 86 -2.21 2.57 -17.07
N GLY A 87 -3.15 2.45 -18.02
CA GLY A 87 -3.37 3.44 -19.07
C GLY A 87 -3.82 4.79 -18.52
N VAL A 88 -4.66 4.80 -17.49
CA VAL A 88 -5.08 6.03 -16.80
C VAL A 88 -3.92 6.63 -16.01
N LEU A 89 -3.22 5.83 -15.20
CA LEU A 89 -2.06 6.28 -14.43
C LEU A 89 -0.92 6.76 -15.32
N GLY A 90 -0.75 6.15 -16.49
CA GLY A 90 0.27 6.51 -17.49
C GLY A 90 0.06 7.89 -18.12
N GLN A 91 -1.07 8.54 -17.91
CA GLN A 91 -1.30 9.92 -18.33
C GLN A 91 -0.58 10.95 -17.43
N LEU A 92 -0.13 10.51 -16.24
CA LEU A 92 0.66 11.37 -15.36
C LEU A 92 2.09 11.53 -15.89
N PRO A 93 2.65 12.76 -15.83
CA PRO A 93 4.04 13.02 -16.25
C PRO A 93 5.07 12.65 -15.17
N VAL A 94 4.66 11.95 -14.12
CA VAL A 94 5.47 11.59 -12.96
C VAL A 94 5.41 10.08 -12.71
N PRO A 95 6.42 9.51 -12.04
CA PRO A 95 6.41 8.10 -11.72
C PRO A 95 5.31 7.73 -10.72
N VAL A 96 4.82 6.50 -10.83
CA VAL A 96 3.90 5.89 -9.87
C VAL A 96 4.63 4.75 -9.18
N HIS A 97 4.65 4.78 -7.86
CA HIS A 97 5.15 3.69 -7.02
C HIS A 97 3.98 2.80 -6.60
N HIS A 98 4.11 1.50 -6.83
CA HIS A 98 3.05 0.53 -6.57
C HIS A 98 3.41 -0.39 -5.41
N ALA A 99 2.52 -0.51 -4.44
CA ALA A 99 2.47 -1.67 -3.55
C ALA A 99 1.65 -2.77 -4.21
N TRP A 100 1.96 -4.04 -3.91
CA TRP A 100 1.15 -5.17 -4.33
C TRP A 100 0.20 -5.55 -3.20
N GLY A 101 -1.10 -5.66 -3.53
CA GLY A 101 -2.14 -6.13 -2.64
C GLY A 101 -2.55 -7.58 -2.92
N ASN A 102 -3.48 -8.10 -2.11
CA ASN A 102 -4.00 -9.45 -2.29
C ASN A 102 -4.75 -9.60 -3.63
N HIS A 103 -5.44 -8.58 -4.11
CA HIS A 103 -6.18 -8.67 -5.36
C HIS A 103 -5.27 -8.74 -6.59
N GLU A 104 -4.09 -8.12 -6.61
CA GLU A 104 -3.08 -8.38 -7.64
C GLU A 104 -2.67 -9.85 -7.64
N LEU A 105 -2.46 -10.41 -6.44
CA LEU A 105 -2.00 -11.81 -6.28
C LEU A 105 -3.11 -12.85 -6.50
N TYR A 106 -4.38 -12.45 -6.50
CA TYR A 106 -5.49 -13.29 -6.98
C TYR A 106 -5.51 -13.38 -8.51
N ASN A 107 -5.03 -12.35 -9.19
CA ASN A 107 -5.05 -12.24 -10.65
C ASN A 107 -3.78 -12.78 -11.31
N PHE A 108 -2.62 -12.61 -10.66
CA PHE A 108 -1.31 -12.89 -11.22
C PHE A 108 -0.41 -13.61 -10.22
N SER A 109 0.47 -14.45 -10.73
CA SER A 109 1.60 -14.92 -9.94
C SER A 109 2.59 -13.77 -9.69
N ARG A 110 3.44 -13.93 -8.69
CA ARG A 110 4.52 -12.97 -8.41
C ARG A 110 5.46 -12.79 -9.61
N ALA A 111 5.78 -13.89 -10.29
CA ALA A 111 6.59 -13.86 -11.50
C ALA A 111 5.92 -13.08 -12.63
N GLN A 112 4.61 -13.23 -12.81
CA GLN A 112 3.86 -12.44 -13.80
C GLN A 112 3.83 -10.95 -13.43
N LEU A 113 3.59 -10.61 -12.16
CA LEU A 113 3.58 -9.22 -11.69
C LEU A 113 4.91 -8.51 -11.93
N ALA A 114 6.04 -9.22 -11.83
CA ALA A 114 7.36 -8.67 -12.10
C ALA A 114 7.55 -8.21 -13.56
N HIS A 115 6.69 -8.66 -14.48
CA HIS A 115 6.69 -8.28 -15.89
C HIS A 115 5.57 -7.29 -16.26
N THR A 116 4.86 -6.75 -15.28
CA THR A 116 3.81 -5.74 -15.48
C THR A 116 4.29 -4.35 -15.09
N GLY A 117 3.50 -3.33 -15.44
CA GLY A 117 3.74 -1.96 -14.99
C GLY A 117 3.57 -1.74 -13.48
N LEU A 118 3.09 -2.74 -12.75
CA LEU A 118 3.05 -2.72 -11.28
C LEU A 118 4.42 -3.01 -10.64
N TYR A 119 5.39 -3.45 -11.41
CA TYR A 119 6.77 -3.54 -10.97
C TYR A 119 7.44 -2.18 -11.09
N SER A 120 7.35 -1.39 -10.03
CA SER A 120 7.72 0.03 -10.03
C SER A 120 9.12 0.33 -9.52
N ARG A 121 9.95 -0.69 -9.33
CA ARG A 121 11.33 -0.51 -8.88
C ARG A 121 12.11 0.33 -9.89
N PRO A 122 12.72 1.47 -9.48
CA PRO A 122 13.47 2.31 -10.39
C PRO A 122 14.67 1.60 -11.00
N ALA A 123 14.93 1.87 -12.29
CA ALA A 123 16.14 1.37 -12.94
C ALA A 123 17.37 1.96 -12.24
N GLY A 124 18.30 1.12 -11.80
CA GLY A 124 19.47 1.54 -11.02
C GLY A 124 19.16 1.86 -9.55
N GLY A 125 17.92 1.61 -9.10
CA GLY A 125 17.55 1.67 -7.69
C GLY A 125 18.27 0.59 -6.88
N SER A 126 18.38 0.85 -5.59
CA SER A 126 19.10 0.00 -4.65
C SER A 126 18.60 -1.44 -4.69
N ASP A 127 19.49 -2.30 -4.30
CA ASP A 127 19.22 -3.70 -4.14
C ASP A 127 18.05 -3.88 -3.14
N GLY A 128 17.02 -4.59 -3.58
CA GLY A 128 15.96 -5.07 -2.70
C GLY A 128 16.43 -6.28 -1.90
N PRO A 129 15.53 -6.93 -1.17
CA PRO A 129 15.83 -8.20 -0.52
C PRO A 129 16.38 -9.24 -1.50
N PRO A 130 17.10 -10.25 -1.00
CA PRO A 130 17.72 -11.28 -1.86
C PRO A 130 16.76 -12.04 -2.76
N ASP A 131 15.49 -12.19 -2.35
CA ASP A 131 14.45 -12.81 -3.16
C ASP A 131 13.98 -11.86 -4.28
N ARG A 132 14.22 -12.26 -5.52
CA ARG A 132 13.81 -11.51 -6.72
C ARG A 132 12.29 -11.34 -6.86
N HIS A 133 11.51 -12.18 -6.20
CA HIS A 133 10.06 -12.14 -6.22
C HIS A 133 9.48 -11.27 -5.10
N CYS A 134 10.31 -10.77 -4.20
CA CYS A 134 9.92 -9.79 -3.20
C CYS A 134 9.89 -8.39 -3.82
N HIS A 135 8.70 -7.79 -3.91
CA HIS A 135 8.53 -6.43 -4.45
C HIS A 135 8.77 -5.39 -3.36
N ALA A 136 9.99 -5.31 -2.90
CA ALA A 136 10.44 -4.30 -1.94
C ALA A 136 11.64 -3.54 -2.51
N TYR A 137 11.67 -2.24 -2.28
CA TYR A 137 12.75 -1.37 -2.73
C TYR A 137 12.71 -0.04 -2.00
N HIS A 138 13.73 0.78 -2.18
CA HIS A 138 13.74 2.15 -1.69
C HIS A 138 14.28 3.11 -2.75
N CYS A 139 13.91 4.37 -2.63
CA CYS A 139 14.44 5.44 -3.48
C CYS A 139 14.39 6.78 -2.76
N SER A 140 15.22 7.71 -3.19
CA SER A 140 15.17 9.09 -2.73
C SER A 140 13.99 9.82 -3.40
N LEU A 141 13.14 10.46 -2.61
CA LEU A 141 12.09 11.36 -3.12
C LEU A 141 12.60 12.79 -3.29
N ALA A 142 13.48 13.21 -2.41
CA ALA A 142 14.20 14.49 -2.41
C ALA A 142 15.43 14.38 -1.51
N ALA A 143 16.29 15.36 -1.52
CA ALA A 143 17.41 15.40 -0.59
C ALA A 143 16.91 15.29 0.87
N GLY A 144 17.39 14.28 1.59
CA GLY A 144 17.00 14.01 2.97
C GLY A 144 15.61 13.36 3.16
N LEU A 145 14.95 12.91 2.09
CA LEU A 145 13.67 12.22 2.18
C LEU A 145 13.68 10.96 1.31
N ARG A 146 13.44 9.81 1.91
CA ARG A 146 13.46 8.48 1.28
C ARG A 146 12.09 7.82 1.34
N LEU A 147 11.73 7.13 0.27
CA LEU A 147 10.60 6.20 0.21
C LEU A 147 11.11 4.77 0.38
N VAL A 148 10.46 3.99 1.22
CA VAL A 148 10.64 2.55 1.31
C VAL A 148 9.32 1.86 0.97
N VAL A 149 9.35 1.01 -0.05
CA VAL A 149 8.21 0.16 -0.45
C VAL A 149 8.42 -1.22 0.14
N LEU A 150 7.46 -1.68 0.94
CA LEU A 150 7.45 -3.01 1.55
C LEU A 150 6.49 -3.94 0.80
N ASP A 151 6.87 -5.19 0.69
CA ASP A 151 6.03 -6.28 0.22
C ASP A 151 5.37 -6.97 1.40
N THR A 152 4.11 -6.62 1.67
CA THR A 152 3.36 -7.16 2.81
C THR A 152 2.85 -8.59 2.57
N TYR A 153 3.07 -9.16 1.39
CA TYR A 153 2.73 -10.54 1.00
C TYR A 153 3.96 -11.39 0.69
N ASP A 154 5.15 -10.96 1.09
CA ASP A 154 6.39 -11.72 0.93
C ASP A 154 6.27 -13.09 1.62
N LEU A 155 5.78 -13.12 2.86
CA LEU A 155 5.32 -14.34 3.54
C LEU A 155 3.80 -14.48 3.34
N SER A 156 3.39 -15.27 2.35
CA SER A 156 1.97 -15.47 1.98
C SER A 156 1.84 -16.69 1.09
N THR A 157 0.63 -17.26 1.04
CA THR A 157 0.28 -18.30 0.05
C THR A 157 -0.12 -17.71 -1.30
N LEU A 158 -0.40 -16.40 -1.37
CA LEU A 158 -0.95 -15.76 -2.55
C LEU A 158 0.10 -15.57 -3.65
N GLY A 159 -0.28 -15.85 -4.89
CA GLY A 159 0.57 -15.66 -6.07
C GLY A 159 1.82 -16.56 -6.12
N ARG A 160 1.86 -17.62 -5.32
CA ARG A 160 2.98 -18.57 -5.24
C ARG A 160 2.56 -19.98 -5.65
N ASP A 161 3.51 -20.72 -6.20
CA ASP A 161 3.35 -22.14 -6.47
C ASP A 161 3.15 -22.90 -5.14
N PRO A 162 2.09 -23.73 -5.02
CA PRO A 162 1.85 -24.54 -3.82
C PRO A 162 3.02 -25.45 -3.41
N ASP A 163 3.83 -25.88 -4.36
CA ASP A 163 4.99 -26.73 -4.11
C ASP A 163 6.26 -25.94 -3.67
N SER A 164 6.19 -24.61 -3.71
CA SER A 164 7.32 -23.78 -3.33
C SER A 164 7.56 -23.77 -1.81
N PRO A 165 8.82 -23.65 -1.35
CA PRO A 165 9.13 -23.54 0.08
C PRO A 165 8.45 -22.35 0.76
N CYS A 166 8.35 -21.21 0.08
CA CYS A 166 7.70 -20.01 0.61
C CYS A 166 6.20 -20.20 0.83
N TYR A 167 5.51 -20.87 -0.11
CA TYR A 167 4.10 -21.23 0.06
C TYR A 167 3.90 -22.17 1.24
N GLN A 168 4.73 -23.20 1.34
CA GLN A 168 4.65 -24.19 2.43
C GLN A 168 4.89 -23.59 3.80
N GLU A 169 5.82 -22.63 3.90
CA GLU A 169 6.06 -21.90 5.14
C GLU A 169 4.83 -21.06 5.53
N ALA A 170 4.28 -20.31 4.60
CA ALA A 170 3.07 -19.50 4.82
C ALA A 170 1.86 -20.38 5.20
N LEU A 171 1.71 -21.52 4.54
CA LEU A 171 0.64 -22.46 4.84
C LEU A 171 0.77 -23.01 6.28
N ARG A 172 1.98 -23.31 6.73
CA ARG A 172 2.22 -23.75 8.13
C ARG A 172 1.82 -22.68 9.14
N VAL A 173 2.12 -21.42 8.86
CA VAL A 173 1.69 -20.31 9.72
C VAL A 173 0.16 -20.27 9.84
N LEU A 174 -0.55 -20.35 8.71
CA LEU A 174 -2.01 -20.39 8.70
C LEU A 174 -2.57 -21.59 9.45
N GLN A 175 -2.05 -22.78 9.18
CA GLN A 175 -2.48 -24.03 9.85
C GLN A 175 -2.26 -24.00 11.36
N GLU A 176 -1.17 -23.37 11.82
CA GLU A 176 -0.87 -23.24 13.23
C GLU A 176 -1.77 -22.20 13.92
N LYS A 177 -2.09 -21.10 13.25
CA LYS A 177 -2.76 -19.94 13.82
C LYS A 177 -4.26 -19.89 13.58
N ASN A 178 -4.75 -20.54 12.53
CA ASN A 178 -6.15 -20.49 12.12
C ASN A 178 -6.73 -21.89 11.94
N PRO A 179 -7.56 -22.39 12.88
CA PRO A 179 -8.17 -23.71 12.82
C PRO A 179 -9.41 -23.78 11.91
N ASN A 180 -9.83 -22.69 11.30
CA ASN A 180 -11.00 -22.67 10.42
C ASN A 180 -10.70 -23.43 9.12
N GLU A 181 -11.72 -24.07 8.54
CA GLU A 181 -11.62 -24.73 7.23
C GLU A 181 -11.30 -23.72 6.12
N ASP A 182 -11.97 -22.56 6.16
CA ASP A 182 -11.66 -21.42 5.31
C ASP A 182 -10.65 -20.51 6.02
N PHE A 183 -9.43 -20.51 5.53
CA PHE A 183 -8.38 -19.65 6.08
C PHE A 183 -8.64 -18.14 5.89
N ASN A 184 -9.64 -17.74 5.11
CA ASN A 184 -10.10 -16.35 5.06
C ASN A 184 -11.07 -15.99 6.18
N SER A 185 -11.51 -16.95 6.99
CA SER A 185 -12.39 -16.69 8.13
C SER A 185 -11.61 -16.32 9.39
N PRO A 186 -11.85 -15.14 9.98
CA PRO A 186 -11.27 -14.77 11.28
C PRO A 186 -12.10 -15.27 12.48
N ALA A 187 -13.19 -16.03 12.24
CA ALA A 187 -14.15 -16.44 13.27
C ALA A 187 -13.47 -17.22 14.39
N GLY A 188 -13.68 -16.77 15.63
CA GLY A 188 -13.18 -17.43 16.83
C GLY A 188 -11.68 -17.29 17.09
N LEU A 189 -10.96 -16.52 16.28
CA LEU A 189 -9.52 -16.31 16.47
C LEU A 189 -9.24 -15.25 17.53
N MET A 190 -8.29 -15.55 18.43
CA MET A 190 -7.74 -14.54 19.38
C MET A 190 -6.86 -13.52 18.63
N GLU A 191 -6.21 -13.94 17.55
CA GLU A 191 -5.41 -13.14 16.66
C GLU A 191 -6.04 -13.16 15.25
N PRO A 192 -7.10 -12.35 15.01
CA PRO A 192 -7.95 -12.47 13.83
C PRO A 192 -7.27 -12.04 12.51
N HIS A 193 -6.07 -11.50 12.59
CA HIS A 193 -5.27 -11.12 11.42
C HIS A 193 -4.56 -12.30 10.74
N PHE A 194 -4.55 -13.50 11.37
CA PHE A 194 -4.03 -14.72 10.73
C PHE A 194 -5.06 -15.33 9.76
N VAL A 195 -5.31 -14.59 8.70
CA VAL A 195 -6.19 -14.98 7.58
C VAL A 195 -5.43 -14.93 6.26
N ALA A 196 -5.87 -15.73 5.29
CA ALA A 196 -5.14 -15.91 4.02
C ALA A 196 -5.11 -14.66 3.14
N PHE A 197 -6.07 -13.74 3.30
CA PHE A 197 -6.04 -12.48 2.56
C PHE A 197 -5.07 -11.42 3.12
N ASN A 198 -4.43 -11.70 4.25
CA ASN A 198 -3.26 -10.97 4.74
C ASN A 198 -1.98 -11.74 4.38
N GLY A 199 -0.87 -11.15 4.73
CA GLY A 199 0.44 -11.75 4.62
C GLY A 199 1.37 -11.19 5.69
N GLY A 200 2.65 -11.50 5.57
CA GLY A 200 3.68 -11.05 6.47
C GLY A 200 5.00 -10.81 5.75
N PHE A 201 6.02 -10.60 6.54
CA PHE A 201 7.37 -10.28 6.09
C PHE A 201 8.30 -11.48 6.33
N SER A 202 9.11 -11.83 5.34
CA SER A 202 10.21 -12.76 5.54
C SER A 202 11.29 -12.13 6.41
N GLN A 203 12.10 -12.95 7.08
CA GLN A 203 13.23 -12.44 7.84
C GLN A 203 14.23 -11.70 6.93
N ALA A 204 14.43 -12.17 5.70
CA ALA A 204 15.30 -11.51 4.73
C ALA A 204 14.81 -10.09 4.39
N GLN A 205 13.51 -9.89 4.23
CA GLN A 205 12.97 -8.55 4.01
C GLN A 205 13.12 -7.66 5.25
N LEU A 206 12.87 -8.20 6.45
CA LEU A 206 13.03 -7.45 7.70
C LEU A 206 14.48 -7.02 7.92
N ASP A 207 15.44 -7.89 7.66
CA ASP A 207 16.88 -7.58 7.75
C ASP A 207 17.27 -6.49 6.75
N TRP A 208 16.81 -6.62 5.51
CA TRP A 208 17.01 -5.59 4.48
C TRP A 208 16.39 -4.25 4.89
N PHE A 209 15.16 -4.26 5.43
CA PHE A 209 14.48 -3.06 5.91
C PHE A 209 15.27 -2.37 7.03
N ASP A 210 15.78 -3.13 7.97
CA ASP A 210 16.64 -2.63 9.05
C ASP A 210 17.90 -1.95 8.51
N GLU A 211 18.57 -2.56 7.53
CA GLU A 211 19.75 -1.99 6.87
C GLU A 211 19.43 -0.67 6.15
N VAL A 212 18.28 -0.58 5.45
CA VAL A 212 17.84 0.65 4.77
C VAL A 212 17.59 1.76 5.80
N LEU A 213 16.92 1.47 6.90
CA LEU A 213 16.65 2.47 7.94
C LEU A 213 17.93 2.91 8.65
N LYS A 214 18.86 1.99 8.87
CA LYS A 214 20.20 2.33 9.39
C LYS A 214 20.92 3.30 8.47
N PHE A 215 20.94 3.03 7.17
CA PHE A 215 21.50 3.95 6.17
C PHE A 215 20.85 5.34 6.24
N SER A 216 19.53 5.39 6.35
CA SER A 216 18.79 6.65 6.44
C SER A 216 19.08 7.41 7.74
N ASP A 217 19.22 6.71 8.87
CA ASP A 217 19.64 7.33 10.13
C ASP A 217 21.05 7.94 10.03
N GLU A 218 22.00 7.20 9.45
CA GLU A 218 23.38 7.65 9.26
C GLU A 218 23.49 8.86 8.33
N ASN A 219 22.57 8.98 7.37
CA ASN A 219 22.53 10.09 6.41
C ASN A 219 21.53 11.20 6.80
N GLU A 220 20.98 11.16 8.01
CA GLU A 220 20.02 12.13 8.52
C GLU A 220 18.80 12.32 7.62
N GLU A 221 18.35 11.25 6.97
CA GLU A 221 17.17 11.26 6.14
C GLU A 221 15.90 11.02 6.97
N LYS A 222 14.77 11.53 6.49
CA LYS A 222 13.43 11.11 6.90
C LYS A 222 12.92 10.05 5.93
N VAL A 223 12.13 9.11 6.45
CA VAL A 223 11.64 7.97 5.67
C VAL A 223 10.12 7.92 5.71
N VAL A 224 9.52 7.82 4.54
CA VAL A 224 8.11 7.43 4.33
C VAL A 224 8.10 5.96 3.89
N VAL A 225 7.35 5.14 4.59
CA VAL A 225 7.16 3.72 4.29
C VAL A 225 5.80 3.51 3.66
N MET A 226 5.70 2.71 2.63
CA MET A 226 4.41 2.28 2.07
C MET A 226 4.35 0.76 1.92
N GLY A 227 3.17 0.20 2.08
CA GLY A 227 2.83 -1.19 1.84
C GLY A 227 1.32 -1.32 1.68
N HIS A 228 0.81 -2.52 1.40
CA HIS A 228 -0.63 -2.70 1.25
C HIS A 228 -1.32 -2.96 2.58
N VAL A 229 -0.86 -3.94 3.34
CA VAL A 229 -1.47 -4.33 4.63
C VAL A 229 -0.98 -3.42 5.75
N PRO A 230 -1.87 -2.89 6.61
CA PRO A 230 -1.46 -2.14 7.80
C PRO A 230 -0.55 -2.95 8.73
N ILE A 231 0.35 -2.25 9.41
CA ILE A 231 1.30 -2.85 10.36
C ILE A 231 1.14 -2.35 11.80
N HIS A 232 0.24 -1.40 12.04
CA HIS A 232 -0.02 -0.92 13.39
C HIS A 232 -1.45 -1.26 13.82
N PRO A 233 -1.65 -1.90 14.98
CA PRO A 233 -2.98 -2.32 15.43
C PRO A 233 -3.99 -1.19 15.52
N TYR A 234 -3.56 0.02 15.87
CA TYR A 234 -4.44 1.20 15.98
C TYR A 234 -4.66 1.94 14.66
N ALA A 235 -3.98 1.54 13.59
CA ALA A 235 -4.28 1.95 12.22
C ALA A 235 -4.94 0.82 11.41
N SER A 236 -5.70 -0.05 12.09
CA SER A 236 -6.35 -1.25 11.58
C SER A 236 -7.65 -1.50 12.35
N ASP A 237 -8.44 -2.45 11.86
CA ASP A 237 -9.61 -3.01 12.55
C ASP A 237 -9.28 -4.29 13.36
N GLY A 238 -8.00 -4.67 13.42
CA GLY A 238 -7.52 -5.88 14.06
C GLY A 238 -7.53 -7.12 13.16
N VAL A 239 -8.26 -7.12 12.06
CA VAL A 239 -8.27 -8.20 11.03
C VAL A 239 -7.33 -7.85 9.89
N CYS A 240 -7.47 -6.68 9.28
CA CYS A 240 -6.60 -6.18 8.21
C CYS A 240 -5.26 -5.70 8.77
N LEU A 241 -4.40 -6.65 9.14
CA LEU A 241 -3.12 -6.39 9.80
C LEU A 241 -2.11 -7.47 9.37
N ALA A 242 -0.87 -7.08 9.15
CA ALA A 242 0.19 -8.04 8.76
C ALA A 242 0.39 -9.11 9.85
N TRP A 243 0.65 -10.36 9.43
CA TRP A 243 0.77 -11.49 10.36
C TRP A 243 1.80 -11.25 11.45
N ASN A 244 2.98 -10.81 11.08
CA ASN A 244 4.09 -10.50 11.98
C ASN A 244 4.35 -8.99 12.08
N TYR A 245 3.29 -8.22 12.24
CA TYR A 245 3.37 -6.76 12.33
C TYR A 245 4.31 -6.28 13.45
N GLU A 246 4.39 -7.03 14.56
CA GLU A 246 5.28 -6.69 15.67
C GLU A 246 6.75 -6.66 15.25
N ALA A 247 7.16 -7.57 14.37
CA ALA A 247 8.53 -7.62 13.86
C ALA A 247 8.84 -6.38 12.99
N ALA A 248 7.89 -5.96 12.14
CA ALA A 248 8.04 -4.74 11.35
C ALA A 248 8.07 -3.48 12.24
N LEU A 249 7.20 -3.39 13.25
CA LEU A 249 7.21 -2.30 14.22
C LEU A 249 8.52 -2.27 15.02
N SER A 250 9.06 -3.42 15.40
CA SER A 250 10.36 -3.51 16.10
C SER A 250 11.49 -2.93 15.26
N VAL A 251 11.51 -3.20 13.96
CA VAL A 251 12.50 -2.59 13.05
C VAL A 251 12.31 -1.07 13.02
N ILE A 252 11.10 -0.57 12.82
CA ILE A 252 10.80 0.86 12.77
C ILE A 252 11.22 1.57 14.07
N HIS A 253 10.89 0.99 15.22
CA HIS A 253 11.18 1.56 16.53
C HIS A 253 12.67 1.51 16.92
N SER A 254 13.47 0.71 16.23
CA SER A 254 14.93 0.68 16.40
C SER A 254 15.64 1.85 15.71
N HIS A 255 14.91 2.64 14.95
CA HIS A 255 15.42 3.77 14.17
C HIS A 255 14.61 5.03 14.45
N ARG A 256 15.19 6.19 14.13
CA ARG A 256 14.57 7.51 14.32
C ARG A 256 14.08 8.15 13.03
N CYS A 257 14.38 7.56 11.88
CA CYS A 257 14.17 8.18 10.56
C CYS A 257 12.72 8.07 10.05
N VAL A 258 11.94 7.06 10.46
CA VAL A 258 10.59 6.85 9.93
C VAL A 258 9.62 7.90 10.49
N ILE A 259 8.96 8.64 9.61
CA ILE A 259 7.99 9.68 9.97
C ILE A 259 6.55 9.24 9.70
N CYS A 260 6.35 8.38 8.69
CA CYS A 260 5.02 7.94 8.28
C CYS A 260 5.05 6.55 7.65
N VAL A 261 4.01 5.77 7.91
CA VAL A 261 3.72 4.50 7.24
C VAL A 261 2.34 4.60 6.59
N LEU A 262 2.28 4.38 5.28
CA LEU A 262 1.05 4.43 4.48
C LEU A 262 0.61 3.02 4.11
N ALA A 263 -0.67 2.74 4.22
CA ALA A 263 -1.27 1.45 3.88
C ALA A 263 -2.65 1.61 3.24
N GLY A 264 -3.13 0.53 2.63
CA GLY A 264 -4.49 0.35 2.13
C GLY A 264 -5.18 -0.81 2.84
N HIS A 265 -5.83 -1.67 2.07
CA HIS A 265 -6.43 -2.93 2.50
C HIS A 265 -7.67 -2.79 3.38
N LEU A 266 -7.66 -1.96 4.40
CA LEU A 266 -8.82 -1.62 5.21
C LEU A 266 -9.57 -0.45 4.56
N HIS A 267 -10.69 -0.73 3.90
CA HIS A 267 -11.41 0.25 3.07
C HIS A 267 -12.06 1.40 3.86
N ASP A 268 -12.23 1.22 5.17
CA ASP A 268 -12.73 2.29 6.05
C ASP A 268 -11.67 3.33 6.41
N GLY A 269 -10.41 3.03 6.16
CA GLY A 269 -9.29 3.85 6.59
C GLY A 269 -9.09 3.84 8.11
N ALA A 270 -7.93 4.28 8.54
CA ALA A 270 -7.59 4.45 9.94
C ALA A 270 -6.36 5.36 10.08
N TYR A 271 -6.14 5.87 11.28
CA TYR A 271 -4.98 6.69 11.56
C TYR A 271 -4.58 6.59 13.03
N CYS A 272 -3.28 6.53 13.29
CA CYS A 272 -2.74 6.76 14.62
C CYS A 272 -1.36 7.41 14.57
N LEU A 273 -1.01 8.08 15.64
CA LEU A 273 0.34 8.56 15.95
C LEU A 273 0.83 7.74 17.14
N ASP A 274 1.96 7.04 16.99
CA ASP A 274 2.49 6.22 18.06
C ASP A 274 3.37 7.02 19.05
N SER A 275 3.80 6.35 20.12
CA SER A 275 4.66 6.96 21.14
C SER A 275 6.08 7.28 20.65
N HIS A 276 6.47 6.79 19.48
CA HIS A 276 7.76 7.08 18.84
C HIS A 276 7.67 8.24 17.85
N GLY A 277 6.51 8.86 17.70
CA GLY A 277 6.29 9.96 16.78
C GLY A 277 6.07 9.54 15.33
N VAL A 278 5.79 8.27 15.07
CA VAL A 278 5.50 7.75 13.73
C VAL A 278 3.99 7.82 13.46
N HIS A 279 3.63 8.39 12.31
CA HIS A 279 2.26 8.43 11.83
C HIS A 279 1.96 7.17 11.00
N TYR A 280 0.86 6.49 11.32
CA TYR A 280 0.35 5.34 10.56
C TYR A 280 -0.98 5.73 9.92
N LEU A 281 -1.02 5.81 8.61
CA LEU A 281 -2.18 6.23 7.85
C LEU A 281 -2.61 5.12 6.91
N THR A 282 -3.82 4.59 7.14
CA THR A 282 -4.49 3.63 6.26
C THR A 282 -5.55 4.39 5.48
N LEU A 283 -5.46 4.39 4.15
CA LEU A 283 -6.37 5.15 3.30
C LEU A 283 -7.68 4.41 3.06
N GLU A 284 -8.76 5.18 2.99
CA GLU A 284 -10.06 4.74 2.55
C GLU A 284 -9.99 4.22 1.10
N GLY A 285 -10.67 3.11 0.83
CA GLY A 285 -10.65 2.44 -0.46
C GLY A 285 -11.54 3.09 -1.50
N VAL A 286 -11.02 3.27 -2.72
CA VAL A 286 -11.80 3.79 -3.85
C VAL A 286 -13.00 2.89 -4.17
N ILE A 287 -12.81 1.58 -4.08
CA ILE A 287 -13.82 0.56 -4.45
C ILE A 287 -15.16 0.73 -3.71
N GLU A 288 -15.14 1.15 -2.45
CA GLU A 288 -16.34 1.36 -1.63
C GLU A 288 -16.82 2.81 -1.62
N THR A 289 -16.26 3.63 -2.50
CA THR A 289 -16.62 5.05 -2.60
C THR A 289 -17.78 5.24 -3.56
N PRO A 290 -18.88 5.87 -3.13
CA PRO A 290 -20.00 6.17 -4.00
C PRO A 290 -19.62 7.05 -5.20
N PRO A 291 -20.35 6.93 -6.32
CA PRO A 291 -20.09 7.67 -7.57
C PRO A 291 -19.98 9.18 -7.45
N GLU A 292 -20.67 9.77 -6.50
CA GLU A 292 -20.71 11.23 -6.25
C GLU A 292 -19.55 11.72 -5.36
N SER A 293 -18.71 10.83 -4.88
CA SER A 293 -17.55 11.12 -4.03
C SER A 293 -16.25 10.59 -4.65
N ASN A 294 -15.17 10.63 -3.92
CA ASN A 294 -13.90 10.04 -4.30
C ASN A 294 -13.09 9.62 -3.05
N ALA A 295 -11.93 9.04 -3.23
CA ALA A 295 -11.02 8.69 -2.15
C ALA A 295 -9.58 8.72 -2.67
N PHE A 296 -8.97 9.88 -2.68
CA PHE A 296 -7.55 10.09 -2.96
C PHE A 296 -7.07 11.33 -2.23
N GLY A 297 -5.79 11.57 -2.22
CA GLY A 297 -5.23 12.76 -1.60
C GLY A 297 -3.91 13.17 -2.20
N THR A 298 -3.40 14.30 -1.73
CA THR A 298 -2.06 14.78 -2.02
C THR A 298 -1.37 15.08 -0.70
N ILE A 299 -0.16 14.58 -0.51
CA ILE A 299 0.67 14.84 0.66
C ILE A 299 1.77 15.82 0.28
N TYR A 300 1.85 16.91 1.01
CA TYR A 300 2.88 17.95 0.90
C TYR A 300 3.83 17.83 2.07
N VAL A 301 5.11 17.58 1.79
CA VAL A 301 6.15 17.38 2.81
C VAL A 301 6.94 18.67 3.00
N TYR A 302 6.97 19.15 4.23
CA TYR A 302 7.74 20.33 4.68
C TYR A 302 8.89 19.86 5.58
N GLU A 303 9.65 20.80 6.14
CA GLU A 303 10.79 20.49 7.03
C GLU A 303 10.38 19.80 8.33
N ASP A 304 9.20 20.11 8.86
CA ASP A 304 8.74 19.72 10.19
C ASP A 304 7.37 19.03 10.20
N LYS A 305 6.77 18.85 9.04
CA LYS A 305 5.43 18.27 8.93
C LYS A 305 5.11 17.78 7.52
N MET A 306 4.10 16.93 7.46
CA MET A 306 3.39 16.58 6.22
C MET A 306 1.95 17.07 6.32
N ILE A 307 1.41 17.59 5.22
CA ILE A 307 0.00 17.99 5.11
C ILE A 307 -0.67 17.11 4.06
N LEU A 308 -1.64 16.31 4.49
CA LEU A 308 -2.55 15.57 3.62
C LEU A 308 -3.75 16.43 3.27
N LYS A 309 -3.94 16.70 1.99
CA LYS A 309 -5.16 17.27 1.43
C LYS A 309 -5.98 16.15 0.81
N GLY A 310 -7.05 15.76 1.48
CA GLY A 310 -7.92 14.69 1.04
C GLY A 310 -9.03 15.17 0.10
N LYS A 311 -9.55 14.22 -0.69
CA LYS A 311 -10.75 14.40 -1.51
C LYS A 311 -11.76 13.31 -1.15
N GLY A 312 -13.02 13.72 -1.06
CA GLY A 312 -14.12 12.83 -0.74
C GLY A 312 -13.99 12.22 0.65
N ARG A 313 -13.82 10.91 0.70
CA ARG A 313 -13.75 10.15 1.96
C ARG A 313 -12.45 10.32 2.73
N ILE A 314 -11.38 10.83 2.09
CA ILE A 314 -10.09 11.02 2.77
C ILE A 314 -10.07 12.37 3.47
N PRO A 315 -9.97 12.43 4.80
CA PRO A 315 -9.92 13.67 5.55
C PRO A 315 -8.55 14.36 5.43
N ASP A 316 -8.57 15.68 5.56
CA ASP A 316 -7.33 16.46 5.69
C ASP A 316 -6.63 16.15 7.01
N ARG A 317 -5.29 16.12 6.99
CA ARG A 317 -4.47 15.93 8.21
C ARG A 317 -3.20 16.76 8.16
N VAL A 318 -2.78 17.25 9.32
CA VAL A 318 -1.44 17.79 9.55
C VAL A 318 -0.68 16.83 10.44
N MET A 319 0.44 16.33 9.95
CA MET A 319 1.25 15.29 10.61
C MET A 319 2.63 15.88 10.91
N HIS A 320 2.85 16.32 12.15
CA HIS A 320 4.13 16.86 12.60
C HIS A 320 5.15 15.76 12.91
N PHE A 321 6.44 16.03 12.65
CA PHE A 321 7.55 15.12 12.96
C PHE A 321 8.84 15.85 13.34
#